data_39a03e6f14b1a54f9d985421d9e68156
#
_entry.id   39a03e6f14b1a54f9d985421d9e68156
#
_cell.length_a   1.000
_cell.length_b   1.000
_cell.length_c   1.000
_cell.angle_alpha   90.00
_cell.angle_beta   90.00
_cell.angle_gamma   90.00
#
_symmetry.space_group_name_H-M   'P 1'
#
loop_
_entity.id
_entity.type
_entity.pdbx_description
1 polymer ?
#
loop_
_entity_poly.entity_id
_entity_poly.type
_entity_poly.pdbx_seq_one_letter_code
_entity_poly.pdbx_strand_id
1 'polypeptide(L)'
;MAPEIARLSLADQPWFKEFLGDRGFQRSAPGTFTNGRATVRVEGSILYAIPGDGSKPWRSDLNEAPTEAIRQLLKVVLAAPAFLSQGELDHRATLQHAAEEALQNIATSIREHPDTHSGQHLRRFVWSIWNGHHALNLWRMKDVLDSQHNGWATEVFTAWMQGFVSETAIRTALLDAGEMDRWDSVRLRVPEQRRVADALDAVTDLINTTPPGAPSRELTQANGLLRQVLDLLRDAKK
;
A
#
# COMPACT_ATOMS: atom_id res chain seq x y z
N MET A 1 -49.06 -22.69 15.93
CA MET A 1 -48.00 -21.79 16.49
C MET A 1 -46.67 -22.36 16.08
N ALA A 2 -45.98 -21.71 15.15
CA ALA A 2 -44.60 -22.08 14.83
C ALA A 2 -43.71 -21.63 16.02
N PRO A 3 -42.70 -22.43 16.43
CA PRO A 3 -41.79 -22.01 17.48
C PRO A 3 -41.03 -20.77 17.01
N GLU A 4 -41.15 -19.71 17.82
CA GLU A 4 -40.34 -18.49 17.65
C GLU A 4 -38.88 -18.89 17.88
N ILE A 5 -38.13 -19.07 16.79
CA ILE A 5 -36.70 -19.34 16.86
C ILE A 5 -36.09 -18.08 17.45
N ALA A 6 -35.77 -18.11 18.73
CA ALA A 6 -35.06 -17.03 19.41
C ALA A 6 -33.80 -16.68 18.59
N ARG A 7 -33.80 -15.53 17.95
CA ARG A 7 -32.62 -15.05 17.22
C ARG A 7 -31.50 -14.88 18.25
N LEU A 8 -30.40 -15.62 18.06
CA LEU A 8 -29.22 -15.46 18.88
C LEU A 8 -28.82 -13.97 18.89
N SER A 9 -28.47 -13.47 20.08
CA SER A 9 -27.89 -12.11 20.14
C SER A 9 -26.68 -12.01 19.23
N LEU A 10 -26.37 -10.83 18.72
CA LEU A 10 -25.18 -10.62 17.88
C LEU A 10 -23.91 -11.15 18.58
N ALA A 11 -23.80 -10.92 19.90
CA ALA A 11 -22.68 -11.39 20.71
C ALA A 11 -22.53 -12.91 20.77
N ASP A 12 -23.58 -13.66 20.48
CA ASP A 12 -23.58 -15.13 20.51
C ASP A 12 -23.44 -15.76 19.12
N GLN A 13 -23.48 -14.97 18.06
CA GLN A 13 -23.30 -15.46 16.70
C GLN A 13 -21.85 -15.94 16.47
N PRO A 14 -21.66 -17.15 15.88
CA PRO A 14 -20.31 -17.71 15.66
C PRO A 14 -19.39 -16.79 14.88
N TRP A 15 -19.87 -16.22 13.79
CA TRP A 15 -19.07 -15.33 12.94
C TRP A 15 -18.58 -14.06 13.67
N PHE A 16 -19.37 -13.56 14.63
CA PHE A 16 -19.01 -12.36 15.39
C PHE A 16 -17.87 -12.66 16.38
N LYS A 17 -17.94 -13.82 17.04
CA LYS A 17 -16.90 -14.30 17.96
C LYS A 17 -15.59 -14.57 17.22
N GLU A 18 -15.65 -15.24 16.07
CA GLU A 18 -14.51 -15.49 15.19
C GLU A 18 -13.90 -14.17 14.70
N PHE A 19 -14.71 -13.27 14.16
CA PHE A 19 -14.27 -11.96 13.66
C PHE A 19 -13.55 -11.13 14.74
N LEU A 20 -14.03 -11.14 15.99
CA LEU A 20 -13.39 -10.46 17.11
C LEU A 20 -12.16 -11.22 17.59
N GLY A 21 -12.20 -12.55 17.61
CA GLY A 21 -11.07 -13.42 17.97
C GLY A 21 -9.86 -13.22 17.07
N ASP A 22 -10.08 -13.13 15.76
CA ASP A 22 -9.02 -12.84 14.77
C ASP A 22 -8.31 -11.48 15.00
N ARG A 23 -8.92 -10.61 15.81
CA ARG A 23 -8.40 -9.29 16.20
C ARG A 23 -7.96 -9.22 17.67
N GLY A 24 -7.72 -10.38 18.27
CA GLY A 24 -7.25 -10.50 19.63
C GLY A 24 -8.28 -10.19 20.72
N PHE A 25 -9.56 -9.97 20.36
CA PHE A 25 -10.62 -9.76 21.35
C PHE A 25 -11.09 -11.07 21.94
N GLN A 26 -11.11 -11.16 23.26
CA GLN A 26 -11.62 -12.29 24.02
C GLN A 26 -12.86 -11.90 24.81
N ARG A 27 -13.78 -12.82 24.99
CA ARG A 27 -14.99 -12.58 25.79
C ARG A 27 -14.64 -12.40 27.27
N SER A 28 -14.92 -11.24 27.82
CA SER A 28 -14.69 -10.91 29.25
C SER A 28 -15.95 -10.98 30.11
N ALA A 29 -17.12 -10.78 29.49
CA ALA A 29 -18.44 -10.89 30.15
C ALA A 29 -19.52 -11.20 29.08
N PRO A 30 -20.78 -11.54 29.48
CA PRO A 30 -21.87 -11.64 28.52
C PRO A 30 -22.00 -10.38 27.66
N GLY A 31 -21.95 -10.55 26.33
CA GLY A 31 -22.01 -9.45 25.37
C GLY A 31 -20.79 -8.52 25.32
N THR A 32 -19.73 -8.81 26.06
CA THR A 32 -18.54 -7.95 26.15
C THR A 32 -17.28 -8.69 25.76
N PHE A 33 -16.47 -8.07 24.90
CA PHE A 33 -15.20 -8.58 24.39
C PHE A 33 -14.11 -7.53 24.60
N THR A 34 -12.90 -7.93 24.98
CA THR A 34 -11.76 -7.05 25.17
C THR A 34 -10.48 -7.66 24.61
N ASN A 35 -9.58 -6.82 24.11
CA ASN A 35 -8.23 -7.23 23.73
C ASN A 35 -7.17 -6.75 24.75
N GLY A 36 -7.61 -6.50 26.01
CA GLY A 36 -6.77 -5.97 27.08
C GLY A 36 -6.67 -4.45 27.10
N ARG A 37 -7.01 -3.78 26.00
CA ARG A 37 -6.97 -2.32 25.86
C ARG A 37 -8.33 -1.75 25.47
N ALA A 38 -8.87 -2.14 24.36
CA ALA A 38 -10.18 -1.69 23.88
C ALA A 38 -11.27 -2.71 24.22
N THR A 39 -12.53 -2.28 24.20
CA THR A 39 -13.69 -3.11 24.51
C THR A 39 -14.76 -2.99 23.43
N VAL A 40 -15.29 -4.12 22.99
CA VAL A 40 -16.50 -4.20 22.14
C VAL A 40 -17.63 -4.76 22.98
N ARG A 41 -18.78 -4.05 23.05
CA ARG A 41 -19.93 -4.44 23.86
C ARG A 41 -21.22 -4.40 23.04
N VAL A 42 -22.03 -5.44 23.19
CA VAL A 42 -23.34 -5.57 22.55
C VAL A 42 -24.42 -5.54 23.65
N GLU A 43 -25.32 -4.58 23.57
CA GLU A 43 -26.48 -4.43 24.48
C GLU A 43 -27.76 -4.38 23.63
N GLY A 44 -28.50 -5.47 23.60
CA GLY A 44 -29.66 -5.59 22.70
C GLY A 44 -29.26 -5.46 21.25
N SER A 45 -29.77 -4.44 20.57
CA SER A 45 -29.40 -4.08 19.19
C SER A 45 -28.24 -3.09 19.09
N ILE A 46 -27.71 -2.60 20.21
CA ILE A 46 -26.70 -1.54 20.20
C ILE A 46 -25.31 -2.16 20.33
N LEU A 47 -24.45 -1.78 19.42
CA LEU A 47 -23.02 -2.11 19.42
C LEU A 47 -22.22 -0.90 19.87
N TYR A 48 -21.38 -1.11 20.87
CA TYR A 48 -20.40 -0.13 21.35
C TYR A 48 -19.01 -0.60 21.04
N ALA A 49 -18.16 0.28 20.50
CA ALA A 49 -16.73 0.10 20.45
C ALA A 49 -16.07 1.19 21.30
N ILE A 50 -15.41 0.77 22.36
CA ILE A 50 -14.86 1.64 23.42
C ILE A 50 -13.34 1.66 23.24
N PRO A 51 -12.76 2.79 22.79
CA PRO A 51 -11.32 2.91 22.57
C PRO A 51 -10.51 2.80 23.85
N GLY A 52 -9.31 2.25 23.75
CA GLY A 52 -8.40 2.13 24.89
C GLY A 52 -7.61 3.38 25.23
N ASP A 53 -7.69 4.42 24.41
CA ASP A 53 -7.01 5.70 24.58
C ASP A 53 -7.86 6.76 25.32
N GLY A 54 -9.06 6.37 25.78
CA GLY A 54 -10.00 7.27 26.47
C GLY A 54 -10.79 8.18 25.54
N SER A 55 -10.66 8.04 24.23
CA SER A 55 -11.47 8.79 23.27
C SER A 55 -12.93 8.36 23.34
N LYS A 56 -13.83 9.16 22.73
CA LYS A 56 -15.27 8.94 22.78
C LYS A 56 -15.64 7.57 22.21
N PRO A 57 -16.45 6.76 22.94
CA PRO A 57 -16.95 5.50 22.43
C PRO A 57 -17.74 5.68 21.14
N TRP A 58 -17.48 4.81 20.18
CA TRP A 58 -18.30 4.67 19.01
C TRP A 58 -19.55 3.86 19.34
N ARG A 59 -20.71 4.25 18.82
CA ARG A 59 -22.00 3.59 19.06
C ARG A 59 -22.79 3.48 17.78
N SER A 60 -23.37 2.29 17.51
CA SER A 60 -24.31 2.10 16.41
C SER A 60 -25.50 1.25 16.86
N ASP A 61 -26.70 1.60 16.41
CA ASP A 61 -27.88 0.75 16.50
C ASP A 61 -27.90 -0.14 15.23
N LEU A 62 -27.93 -1.46 15.48
CA LEU A 62 -27.85 -2.47 14.43
C LEU A 62 -29.22 -3.07 14.10
N ASN A 63 -30.32 -2.45 14.57
CA ASN A 63 -31.65 -2.91 14.23
C ASN A 63 -31.77 -3.07 12.71
N GLU A 64 -32.12 -4.30 12.29
CA GLU A 64 -32.32 -4.66 10.88
C GLU A 64 -31.08 -4.57 9.97
N ALA A 65 -29.89 -4.26 10.52
CA ALA A 65 -28.69 -4.21 9.70
C ALA A 65 -28.27 -5.60 9.19
N PRO A 66 -28.01 -5.77 7.90
CA PRO A 66 -27.48 -7.03 7.36
C PRO A 66 -26.14 -7.39 7.99
N THR A 67 -25.90 -8.69 8.20
CA THR A 67 -24.64 -9.20 8.78
C THR A 67 -23.38 -8.64 8.08
N GLU A 68 -23.43 -8.52 6.75
CA GLU A 68 -22.29 -8.02 5.99
C GLU A 68 -22.05 -6.52 6.24
N ALA A 69 -23.11 -5.72 6.38
CA ALA A 69 -22.97 -4.30 6.74
C ALA A 69 -22.33 -4.14 8.12
N ILE A 70 -22.69 -4.99 9.10
CA ILE A 70 -22.07 -5.00 10.43
C ILE A 70 -20.59 -5.37 10.34
N ARG A 71 -20.24 -6.37 9.53
CA ARG A 71 -18.84 -6.77 9.32
C ARG A 71 -18.01 -5.63 8.72
N GLN A 72 -18.50 -4.97 7.69
CA GLN A 72 -17.79 -3.86 7.05
C GLN A 72 -17.62 -2.69 8.01
N LEU A 73 -18.65 -2.36 8.77
CA LEU A 73 -18.60 -1.33 9.79
C LEU A 73 -17.54 -1.63 10.86
N LEU A 74 -17.52 -2.86 11.38
CA LEU A 74 -16.53 -3.29 12.35
C LEU A 74 -15.10 -3.30 11.79
N LYS A 75 -14.92 -3.70 10.53
CA LYS A 75 -13.59 -3.62 9.86
C LYS A 75 -13.05 -2.20 9.90
N VAL A 76 -13.88 -1.21 9.59
CA VAL A 76 -13.47 0.20 9.57
C VAL A 76 -13.19 0.71 10.98
N VAL A 77 -14.10 0.48 11.92
CA VAL A 77 -13.99 0.98 13.31
C VAL A 77 -12.78 0.37 14.02
N LEU A 78 -12.63 -0.96 13.96
CA LEU A 78 -11.56 -1.67 14.68
C LEU A 78 -10.19 -1.59 13.99
N ALA A 79 -10.08 -1.00 12.81
CA ALA A 79 -8.81 -0.71 12.17
C ALA A 79 -8.10 0.52 12.77
N ALA A 80 -8.81 1.37 13.51
CA ALA A 80 -8.22 2.54 14.12
C ALA A 80 -7.24 2.15 15.26
N PRO A 81 -6.11 2.86 15.43
CA PRO A 81 -5.08 2.55 16.43
C PRO A 81 -5.62 2.44 17.87
N ALA A 82 -6.66 3.18 18.20
CA ALA A 82 -7.32 3.15 19.51
C ALA A 82 -7.94 1.79 19.88
N PHE A 83 -8.17 0.92 18.88
CA PHE A 83 -8.75 -0.41 19.08
C PHE A 83 -7.72 -1.55 18.94
N LEU A 84 -6.49 -1.23 18.59
CA LEU A 84 -5.43 -2.23 18.50
C LEU A 84 -5.00 -2.67 19.92
N SER A 85 -4.64 -3.92 20.06
CA SER A 85 -4.00 -4.43 21.26
C SER A 85 -2.61 -3.81 21.44
N GLN A 86 -2.06 -3.86 22.65
CA GLN A 86 -0.71 -3.36 22.90
C GLN A 86 0.32 -4.12 22.03
N GLY A 87 0.19 -5.44 21.89
CA GLY A 87 1.09 -6.21 21.04
C GLY A 87 1.06 -5.81 19.55
N GLU A 88 -0.12 -5.46 19.02
CA GLU A 88 -0.25 -4.95 17.65
C GLU A 88 0.39 -3.56 17.50
N LEU A 89 0.26 -2.69 18.51
CA LEU A 89 0.91 -1.38 18.52
C LEU A 89 2.43 -1.51 18.60
N ASP A 90 2.94 -2.39 19.45
CA ASP A 90 4.37 -2.65 19.59
C ASP A 90 4.95 -3.24 18.29
N HIS A 91 4.24 -4.17 17.67
CA HIS A 91 4.60 -4.73 16.37
C HIS A 91 4.63 -3.65 15.28
N ARG A 92 3.60 -2.80 15.22
CA ARG A 92 3.54 -1.67 14.29
C ARG A 92 4.70 -0.69 14.51
N ALA A 93 5.00 -0.34 15.76
CA ALA A 93 6.11 0.54 16.10
C ALA A 93 7.46 -0.07 15.68
N THR A 94 7.64 -1.38 15.87
CA THR A 94 8.83 -2.10 15.43
C THR A 94 9.00 -2.06 13.91
N LEU A 95 7.94 -2.34 13.15
CA LEU A 95 7.99 -2.28 11.68
C LEU A 95 8.23 -0.86 11.17
N GLN A 96 7.61 0.14 11.78
CA GLN A 96 7.82 1.53 11.43
C GLN A 96 9.27 1.95 11.69
N HIS A 97 9.83 1.61 12.84
CA HIS A 97 11.22 1.94 13.20
C HIS A 97 12.22 1.28 12.25
N ALA A 98 12.06 -0.02 11.98
CA ALA A 98 12.90 -0.74 11.03
C ALA A 98 12.85 -0.11 9.62
N ALA A 99 11.66 0.27 9.15
CA ALA A 99 11.51 0.91 7.85
C ALA A 99 12.11 2.32 7.79
N GLU A 100 12.03 3.11 8.87
CA GLU A 100 12.67 4.42 8.97
C GLU A 100 14.20 4.30 8.96
N GLU A 101 14.77 3.33 9.69
CA GLU A 101 16.19 3.01 9.65
C GLU A 101 16.63 2.55 8.25
N ALA A 102 15.87 1.66 7.64
CA ALA A 102 16.13 1.20 6.27
C ALA A 102 16.08 2.35 5.24
N LEU A 103 15.13 3.30 5.38
CA LEU A 103 15.08 4.51 4.55
C LEU A 103 16.33 5.39 4.69
N GLN A 104 16.84 5.56 5.90
CA GLN A 104 18.08 6.30 6.15
C GLN A 104 19.29 5.62 5.50
N ASN A 105 19.38 4.30 5.62
CA ASN A 105 20.44 3.50 4.98
C ASN A 105 20.36 3.59 3.44
N ILE A 106 19.15 3.53 2.88
CA ILE A 106 18.91 3.73 1.45
C ILE A 106 19.33 5.13 1.02
N ALA A 107 18.93 6.17 1.77
CA ALA A 107 19.31 7.55 1.47
C ALA A 107 20.82 7.75 1.45
N THR A 108 21.53 7.18 2.43
CA THR A 108 22.98 7.18 2.52
C THR A 108 23.61 6.49 1.32
N SER A 109 23.12 5.27 0.97
CA SER A 109 23.61 4.53 -0.19
C SER A 109 23.42 5.29 -1.51
N ILE A 110 22.29 5.95 -1.71
CA ILE A 110 22.02 6.78 -2.90
C ILE A 110 22.99 7.96 -2.94
N ARG A 111 23.22 8.64 -1.82
CA ARG A 111 24.09 9.81 -1.73
C ARG A 111 25.55 9.47 -2.00
N GLU A 112 26.04 8.35 -1.42
CA GLU A 112 27.44 7.95 -1.52
C GLU A 112 27.76 7.24 -2.85
N HIS A 113 26.77 6.55 -3.43
CA HIS A 113 26.96 5.74 -4.63
C HIS A 113 25.88 6.01 -5.70
N PRO A 114 25.69 7.30 -6.13
CA PRO A 114 24.57 7.70 -6.99
C PRO A 114 24.59 7.06 -8.39
N ASP A 115 25.78 6.74 -8.90
CA ASP A 115 25.98 6.24 -10.26
C ASP A 115 26.10 4.71 -10.35
N THR A 116 26.08 4.01 -9.21
CA THR A 116 26.07 2.55 -9.18
C THR A 116 24.70 2.01 -9.57
N HIS A 117 24.65 0.77 -10.04
CA HIS A 117 23.40 0.11 -10.37
C HIS A 117 22.46 0.04 -9.16
N SER A 118 22.99 -0.30 -7.97
CA SER A 118 22.21 -0.34 -6.73
C SER A 118 21.67 1.04 -6.37
N GLY A 119 22.49 2.08 -6.39
CA GLY A 119 22.07 3.45 -6.10
C GLY A 119 20.96 3.94 -7.04
N GLN A 120 21.06 3.64 -8.33
CA GLN A 120 20.03 4.00 -9.31
C GLN A 120 18.72 3.25 -9.09
N HIS A 121 18.77 1.96 -8.71
CA HIS A 121 17.56 1.18 -8.43
C HIS A 121 16.90 1.59 -7.10
N LEU A 122 17.68 1.84 -6.05
CA LEU A 122 17.17 2.36 -4.79
C LEU A 122 16.54 3.75 -4.95
N ARG A 123 17.15 4.63 -5.74
CA ARG A 123 16.58 5.94 -6.10
C ARG A 123 15.20 5.78 -6.73
N ARG A 124 15.09 4.94 -7.77
CA ARG A 124 13.80 4.68 -8.45
C ARG A 124 12.77 4.10 -7.49
N PHE A 125 13.20 3.22 -6.59
CA PHE A 125 12.33 2.64 -5.58
C PHE A 125 11.73 3.72 -4.67
N VAL A 126 12.56 4.57 -4.05
CA VAL A 126 12.06 5.62 -3.13
C VAL A 126 11.15 6.62 -3.85
N TRP A 127 11.52 7.04 -5.07
CA TRP A 127 10.66 7.90 -5.89
C TRP A 127 9.32 7.24 -6.25
N SER A 128 9.31 5.94 -6.53
CA SER A 128 8.08 5.19 -6.88
C SER A 128 7.10 5.13 -5.72
N ILE A 129 7.58 4.85 -4.50
CA ILE A 129 6.73 4.77 -3.32
C ILE A 129 6.26 6.15 -2.84
N TRP A 130 7.00 7.22 -3.13
CA TRP A 130 6.61 8.57 -2.72
C TRP A 130 5.51 9.16 -3.61
N ASN A 131 5.62 9.05 -4.92
CA ASN A 131 4.72 9.76 -5.83
C ASN A 131 4.25 8.97 -7.05
N GLY A 132 4.69 7.73 -7.21
CA GLY A 132 4.31 6.86 -8.33
C GLY A 132 4.78 7.33 -9.71
N HIS A 133 5.67 8.33 -9.79
CA HIS A 133 6.14 8.87 -11.07
C HIS A 133 7.24 8.05 -11.74
N HIS A 134 7.85 7.13 -11.00
CA HIS A 134 8.87 6.23 -11.55
C HIS A 134 8.32 4.81 -11.63
N ALA A 135 8.33 4.25 -12.83
CA ALA A 135 8.02 2.83 -13.01
C ALA A 135 9.14 1.99 -12.36
N LEU A 136 8.77 1.15 -11.40
CA LEU A 136 9.66 0.23 -10.73
C LEU A 136 9.51 -1.17 -11.30
N ASN A 137 10.59 -1.71 -11.85
CA ASN A 137 10.64 -3.12 -12.23
C ASN A 137 11.18 -3.93 -11.04
N LEU A 138 10.28 -4.49 -10.25
CA LEU A 138 10.61 -5.28 -9.04
C LEU A 138 11.48 -6.50 -9.37
N TRP A 139 11.28 -7.14 -10.51
CA TRP A 139 12.08 -8.28 -10.93
C TRP A 139 13.54 -7.88 -11.14
N ARG A 140 13.75 -6.80 -11.89
CA ARG A 140 15.09 -6.28 -12.16
C ARG A 140 15.78 -5.76 -10.90
N MET A 141 15.01 -5.14 -9.99
CA MET A 141 15.51 -4.65 -8.72
C MET A 141 16.06 -5.80 -7.87
N LYS A 142 15.34 -6.93 -7.78
CA LYS A 142 15.77 -8.13 -7.07
C LYS A 142 17.11 -8.69 -7.60
N ASP A 143 17.31 -8.67 -8.91
CA ASP A 143 18.51 -9.23 -9.54
C ASP A 143 19.75 -8.32 -9.42
N VAL A 144 19.54 -7.01 -9.26
CA VAL A 144 20.61 -6.00 -9.22
C VAL A 144 21.06 -5.69 -7.79
N LEU A 145 20.11 -5.65 -6.85
CA LEU A 145 20.42 -5.35 -5.46
C LEU A 145 21.05 -6.58 -4.77
N ASP A 146 22.12 -6.34 -4.02
CA ASP A 146 22.65 -7.35 -3.10
C ASP A 146 21.69 -7.63 -1.94
N SER A 147 22.03 -8.60 -1.09
CA SER A 147 21.18 -9.04 0.02
C SER A 147 20.86 -7.93 1.02
N GLN A 148 21.78 -7.02 1.27
CA GLN A 148 21.61 -5.91 2.22
C GLN A 148 20.64 -4.87 1.66
N HIS A 149 20.85 -4.40 0.44
CA HIS A 149 19.98 -3.44 -0.22
C HIS A 149 18.57 -4.02 -0.47
N ASN A 150 18.46 -5.29 -0.80
CA ASN A 150 17.19 -6.00 -0.90
C ASN A 150 16.46 -6.07 0.45
N GLY A 151 17.20 -6.30 1.55
CA GLY A 151 16.67 -6.28 2.91
C GLY A 151 16.01 -4.94 3.22
N TRP A 152 16.75 -3.84 3.09
CA TRP A 152 16.21 -2.50 3.33
C TRP A 152 14.99 -2.17 2.45
N ALA A 153 15.05 -2.48 1.16
CA ALA A 153 13.93 -2.23 0.27
C ALA A 153 12.69 -3.04 0.64
N THR A 154 12.87 -4.28 1.11
CA THR A 154 11.79 -5.16 1.56
C THR A 154 11.14 -4.63 2.84
N GLU A 155 11.92 -4.20 3.82
CA GLU A 155 11.44 -3.61 5.08
C GLU A 155 10.58 -2.36 4.80
N VAL A 156 11.13 -1.43 4.01
CA VAL A 156 10.41 -0.21 3.61
C VAL A 156 9.13 -0.54 2.85
N PHE A 157 9.19 -1.43 1.85
CA PHE A 157 8.03 -1.78 1.04
C PHE A 157 6.95 -2.46 1.87
N THR A 158 7.32 -3.38 2.76
CA THR A 158 6.37 -4.08 3.63
C THR A 158 5.66 -3.11 4.56
N ALA A 159 6.38 -2.23 5.22
CA ALA A 159 5.81 -1.22 6.11
C ALA A 159 4.96 -0.18 5.35
N TRP A 160 5.39 0.22 4.14
CA TRP A 160 4.65 1.14 3.28
C TRP A 160 3.31 0.54 2.82
N MET A 161 3.29 -0.73 2.39
CA MET A 161 2.06 -1.42 2.01
C MET A 161 1.06 -1.54 3.16
N GLN A 162 1.53 -1.57 4.40
CA GLN A 162 0.71 -1.58 5.61
C GLN A 162 0.32 -0.18 6.11
N GLY A 163 0.78 0.88 5.44
CA GLY A 163 0.51 2.26 5.83
C GLY A 163 1.29 2.72 7.06
N PHE A 164 2.41 2.08 7.40
CA PHE A 164 3.24 2.40 8.56
C PHE A 164 4.38 3.37 8.24
N VAL A 165 4.66 3.61 6.96
CA VAL A 165 5.64 4.61 6.51
C VAL A 165 4.91 5.87 6.08
N SER A 166 5.25 7.00 6.69
CA SER A 166 4.64 8.28 6.35
C SER A 166 5.26 8.87 5.08
N GLU A 167 4.48 9.65 4.34
CA GLU A 167 4.98 10.44 3.20
C GLU A 167 6.13 11.37 3.63
N THR A 168 6.06 11.91 4.85
CA THR A 168 7.12 12.77 5.41
C THR A 168 8.44 12.00 5.57
N ALA A 169 8.40 10.75 6.06
CA ALA A 169 9.61 9.93 6.21
C ALA A 169 10.27 9.64 4.85
N ILE A 170 9.47 9.30 3.84
CA ILE A 170 9.99 9.07 2.47
C ILE A 170 10.58 10.35 1.89
N ARG A 171 9.91 11.49 2.07
CA ARG A 171 10.40 12.79 1.62
C ARG A 171 11.72 13.17 2.30
N THR A 172 11.83 12.92 3.61
CA THR A 172 13.08 13.16 4.36
C THR A 172 14.22 12.32 3.80
N ALA A 173 13.99 11.04 3.51
CA ALA A 173 15.00 10.17 2.90
C ALA A 173 15.45 10.70 1.52
N LEU A 174 14.53 11.22 0.70
CA LEU A 174 14.87 11.85 -0.59
C LEU A 174 15.68 13.14 -0.41
N LEU A 175 15.39 13.95 0.62
CA LEU A 175 16.17 15.13 0.98
C LEU A 175 17.59 14.75 1.39
N ASP A 176 17.72 13.76 2.28
CA ASP A 176 19.00 13.27 2.80
C ASP A 176 19.85 12.62 1.71
N ALA A 177 19.21 12.01 0.72
CA ALA A 177 19.86 11.49 -0.48
C ALA A 177 20.32 12.56 -1.48
N GLY A 178 19.94 13.84 -1.29
CA GLY A 178 20.21 14.93 -2.25
C GLY A 178 19.36 14.85 -3.52
N GLU A 179 18.24 14.13 -3.48
CA GLU A 179 17.38 13.88 -4.64
C GLU A 179 16.32 14.98 -4.86
N MET A 180 15.97 15.76 -3.82
CA MET A 180 14.91 16.76 -3.92
C MET A 180 15.27 17.91 -4.87
N ASP A 181 16.54 18.27 -4.98
CA ASP A 181 16.99 19.27 -5.94
C ASP A 181 16.85 18.81 -7.40
N ARG A 182 16.77 17.49 -7.60
CA ARG A 182 16.53 16.87 -8.92
C ARG A 182 15.04 16.77 -9.25
N TRP A 183 14.15 17.02 -8.30
CA TRP A 183 12.70 16.93 -8.50
C TRP A 183 12.20 17.78 -9.65
N ASP A 184 12.65 19.02 -9.75
CA ASP A 184 12.23 19.92 -10.82
C ASP A 184 12.69 19.42 -12.19
N SER A 185 13.89 18.85 -12.28
CA SER A 185 14.41 18.27 -13.52
C SER A 185 13.65 16.98 -13.90
N VAL A 186 13.25 16.20 -12.92
CA VAL A 186 12.43 15.00 -13.12
C VAL A 186 10.99 15.38 -13.48
N ARG A 187 10.43 16.39 -12.79
CA ARG A 187 9.06 16.88 -13.02
C ARG A 187 8.88 17.46 -14.43
N LEU A 188 9.89 18.12 -14.97
CA LEU A 188 9.87 18.65 -16.34
C LEU A 188 9.90 17.52 -17.39
N ARG A 189 10.50 16.37 -17.08
CA ARG A 189 10.61 15.22 -17.99
C ARG A 189 9.42 14.27 -17.94
N VAL A 190 8.58 14.33 -16.91
CA VAL A 190 7.42 13.43 -16.73
C VAL A 190 6.45 13.43 -17.92
N PRO A 191 6.08 14.59 -18.53
CA PRO A 191 5.23 14.59 -19.72
C PRO A 191 5.86 13.87 -20.93
N GLU A 192 7.17 14.01 -21.11
CA GLU A 192 7.91 13.37 -22.21
C GLU A 192 8.11 11.90 -21.97
N GLN A 193 8.42 11.48 -20.74
CA GLN A 193 8.52 10.07 -20.36
C GLN A 193 7.16 9.37 -20.46
N ARG A 194 6.05 10.01 -20.07
CA ARG A 194 4.70 9.49 -20.31
C ARG A 194 4.43 9.30 -21.78
N ARG A 195 4.73 10.26 -22.63
CA ARG A 195 4.55 10.13 -24.08
C ARG A 195 5.35 8.98 -24.67
N VAL A 196 6.57 8.76 -24.18
CA VAL A 196 7.40 7.61 -24.59
C VAL A 196 6.82 6.29 -24.07
N ALA A 197 6.37 6.24 -22.79
CA ALA A 197 5.73 5.06 -22.23
C ALA A 197 4.41 4.74 -22.95
N ASP A 198 3.53 5.71 -23.14
CA ASP A 198 2.27 5.55 -23.87
C ASP A 198 2.48 5.10 -25.31
N ALA A 199 3.53 5.61 -25.98
CA ALA A 199 3.89 5.18 -27.32
C ALA A 199 4.45 3.75 -27.37
N LEU A 200 5.26 3.36 -26.38
CA LEU A 200 5.77 2.00 -26.24
C LEU A 200 4.64 1.00 -25.94
N ASP A 201 3.71 1.36 -25.07
CA ASP A 201 2.54 0.53 -24.76
C ASP A 201 1.65 0.35 -25.99
N ALA A 202 1.39 1.43 -26.74
CA ALA A 202 0.63 1.37 -27.98
C ALA A 202 1.31 0.49 -29.07
N VAL A 203 2.63 0.54 -29.18
CA VAL A 203 3.39 -0.32 -30.10
C VAL A 203 3.35 -1.78 -29.61
N THR A 204 3.48 -2.01 -28.34
CA THR A 204 3.42 -3.36 -27.73
C THR A 204 2.06 -3.98 -27.94
N ASP A 205 0.99 -3.24 -27.72
CA ASP A 205 -0.39 -3.69 -27.96
C ASP A 205 -0.63 -4.00 -29.41
N LEU A 206 -0.13 -3.18 -30.32
CA LEU A 206 -0.26 -3.43 -31.76
C LEU A 206 0.48 -4.72 -32.18
N ILE A 207 1.69 -4.94 -31.67
CA ILE A 207 2.46 -6.17 -31.95
C ILE A 207 1.73 -7.40 -31.40
N ASN A 208 1.20 -7.32 -30.19
CA ASN A 208 0.54 -8.45 -29.52
C ASN A 208 -0.85 -8.78 -30.11
N THR A 209 -1.53 -7.79 -30.69
CA THR A 209 -2.87 -7.95 -31.30
C THR A 209 -2.81 -8.25 -32.81
N THR A 210 -1.65 -8.08 -33.42
CA THR A 210 -1.48 -8.35 -34.86
C THR A 210 -1.35 -9.87 -35.09
N PRO A 211 -2.28 -10.54 -35.80
CA PRO A 211 -2.20 -11.98 -36.04
C PRO A 211 -1.03 -12.30 -36.95
N PRO A 212 -0.41 -13.49 -36.83
CA PRO A 212 0.63 -13.97 -37.76
C PRO A 212 0.11 -13.97 -39.19
N GLY A 213 0.75 -13.21 -40.06
CA GLY A 213 0.32 -13.07 -41.47
C GLY A 213 -0.56 -11.85 -41.77
N ALA A 214 -0.64 -10.89 -40.86
CA ALA A 214 -1.37 -9.63 -41.04
C ALA A 214 -0.93 -8.86 -42.30
N PRO A 215 -1.88 -8.16 -42.98
CA PRO A 215 -1.60 -7.41 -44.18
C PRO A 215 -0.60 -6.26 -43.97
N SER A 216 0.12 -5.91 -45.02
CA SER A 216 1.19 -4.90 -45.01
C SER A 216 0.82 -3.51 -44.47
N ARG A 217 -0.48 -3.21 -44.36
CA ARG A 217 -1.00 -1.98 -43.80
C ARG A 217 -0.72 -1.82 -42.29
N GLU A 218 -0.86 -2.89 -41.54
CA GLU A 218 -0.65 -2.89 -40.08
C GLU A 218 0.85 -2.84 -39.75
N LEU A 219 1.68 -3.51 -40.55
CA LEU A 219 3.13 -3.38 -40.45
C LEU A 219 3.60 -1.95 -40.78
N THR A 220 2.94 -1.27 -41.72
CA THR A 220 3.24 0.13 -42.07
C THR A 220 2.86 1.05 -40.90
N GLN A 221 1.74 0.80 -40.24
CA GLN A 221 1.28 1.54 -39.08
C GLN A 221 2.19 1.32 -37.88
N ALA A 222 2.63 0.11 -37.59
CA ALA A 222 3.59 -0.24 -36.56
C ALA A 222 4.94 0.45 -36.79
N ASN A 223 5.45 0.47 -38.00
CA ASN A 223 6.66 1.17 -38.39
C ASN A 223 6.51 2.70 -38.24
N GLY A 224 5.33 3.25 -38.52
CA GLY A 224 5.04 4.67 -38.28
C GLY A 224 5.12 5.05 -36.82
N LEU A 225 4.52 4.22 -35.94
CA LEU A 225 4.58 4.41 -34.48
C LEU A 225 6.02 4.25 -33.94
N LEU A 226 6.76 3.25 -34.41
CA LEU A 226 8.18 3.08 -34.05
C LEU A 226 9.03 4.28 -34.43
N ARG A 227 8.80 4.91 -35.57
CA ARG A 227 9.49 6.14 -35.96
C ARG A 227 9.15 7.30 -35.03
N GLN A 228 7.89 7.47 -34.65
CA GLN A 228 7.48 8.48 -33.67
C GLN A 228 8.15 8.27 -32.30
N VAL A 229 8.26 7.03 -31.83
CA VAL A 229 8.98 6.71 -30.59
C VAL A 229 10.46 7.07 -30.71
N LEU A 230 11.09 6.74 -31.82
CA LEU A 230 12.49 7.08 -32.06
C LEU A 230 12.74 8.59 -32.15
N ASP A 231 11.83 9.35 -32.72
CA ASP A 231 11.92 10.82 -32.80
C ASP A 231 11.73 11.45 -31.39
N LEU A 232 10.77 10.97 -30.60
CA LEU A 232 10.59 11.38 -29.22
C LEU A 232 11.81 11.07 -28.35
N LEU A 233 12.45 9.92 -28.54
CA LEU A 233 13.71 9.56 -27.86
C LEU A 233 14.89 10.45 -28.26
N ARG A 234 14.95 10.90 -29.51
CA ARG A 234 15.98 11.83 -30.01
C ARG A 234 15.81 13.24 -29.42
N ASP A 235 14.57 13.71 -29.32
CA ASP A 235 14.25 15.01 -28.76
C ASP A 235 14.44 15.06 -27.25
N ALA A 236 14.22 13.95 -26.54
CA ALA A 236 14.50 13.81 -25.11
C ALA A 236 16.01 13.76 -24.77
N LYS A 237 16.89 13.60 -25.76
CA LYS A 237 18.36 13.64 -25.60
C LYS A 237 18.98 15.02 -25.81
N LYS A 238 18.23 16.00 -26.29
CA LYS A 238 18.64 17.39 -26.43
C LYS A 238 18.29 18.20 -25.18
#